data_68405fee3de3a216ba8390f088a64f77
#
_entry.id   68405fee3de3a216ba8390f088a64f77
#
_cell.length_a   1.000
_cell.length_b   1.000
_cell.length_c   1.000
_cell.angle_alpha   90.00
_cell.angle_beta   90.00
_cell.angle_gamma   90.00
#
_symmetry.space_group_name_H-M   'P 1'
#
loop_
_entity.id
_entity.type
_entity.pdbx_description
1 polymer ?
#
loop_
_entity_poly.entity_id
_entity_poly.type
_entity_poly.pdbx_seq_one_letter_code
_entity_poly.pdbx_strand_id
1 'polypeptide(L)'
;MSAGIFAAVAALAISVAGVDVASAAIAAPAATTTAATNVTSTSATLNGTVTAKGAPTTYHFQYGTSTAYGSVTPNQTQAAVNGNNAQPASASVTGLSPNTTYHFRIVATNSAGTVNGADLTFKTAAPGGTVGNAVTIRSRPGTVTYGNATTISGSVTGANNAGAKVTLASSPYPYTAAFKPTGMTTTTTATGGYSFSVKPGVNTHYRVTVKKPSLTSSQTAVRVRVRVSLGVSTANPRSGQRVRFSGTVIPAHNGKVALIQRRTSTGAWRTVARATLVAALPVNGVATSKYSKRLRIFHTGTYRVSVNPRDGDHVTGTSRTRRLRTH
;
A
#
# COMPACT_ATOMS: atom_id res chain seq x y z
N MET A 1 111.31 39.90 -26.59
CA MET A 1 110.06 40.66 -26.40
C MET A 1 108.95 39.79 -26.85
N SER A 2 108.21 39.26 -25.99
CA SER A 2 106.84 38.72 -26.26
C SER A 2 106.20 38.38 -24.96
N ALA A 3 105.21 39.08 -24.62
CA ALA A 3 104.40 38.87 -23.39
C ALA A 3 103.41 37.75 -23.56
N GLY A 4 103.44 36.79 -22.65
CA GLY A 4 102.42 35.73 -22.59
C GLY A 4 101.28 36.18 -21.71
N ILE A 5 100.06 36.07 -22.21
CA ILE A 5 98.80 36.34 -21.51
C ILE A 5 98.30 35.02 -20.94
N PHE A 6 98.29 34.87 -19.60
CA PHE A 6 97.62 33.78 -18.94
C PHE A 6 96.14 34.12 -18.77
N ALA A 7 95.26 33.34 -19.39
CA ALA A 7 93.82 33.42 -19.21
C ALA A 7 93.43 32.45 -18.02
N ALA A 8 92.92 33.02 -16.97
CA ALA A 8 92.33 32.21 -15.84
C ALA A 8 90.91 31.74 -16.20
N VAL A 9 90.75 30.44 -16.26
CA VAL A 9 89.41 29.80 -16.39
C VAL A 9 88.81 29.62 -15.01
N ALA A 10 87.82 30.46 -14.72
CA ALA A 10 86.98 30.27 -13.48
C ALA A 10 85.98 29.13 -13.72
N ALA A 11 86.17 28.03 -13.03
CA ALA A 11 85.17 26.96 -13.00
C ALA A 11 83.97 27.35 -12.11
N LEU A 12 82.82 27.55 -12.73
CA LEU A 12 81.53 27.74 -12.03
C LEU A 12 80.99 26.40 -11.54
N ALA A 13 81.08 26.12 -10.27
CA ALA A 13 80.45 24.98 -9.65
C ALA A 13 78.96 25.25 -9.47
N ILE A 14 78.11 24.62 -10.31
CA ILE A 14 76.64 24.62 -10.15
C ILE A 14 76.32 23.53 -9.09
N SER A 15 75.95 23.96 -7.87
CA SER A 15 75.38 23.06 -6.87
C SER A 15 73.92 22.79 -7.20
N VAL A 16 73.65 21.60 -7.70
CA VAL A 16 72.26 21.11 -7.84
C VAL A 16 71.77 20.76 -6.42
N ALA A 17 70.95 21.69 -5.87
CA ALA A 17 70.20 21.35 -4.65
C ALA A 17 69.30 20.18 -4.97
N GLY A 18 69.58 19.04 -4.39
CA GLY A 18 68.69 17.87 -4.48
C GLY A 18 67.35 18.22 -3.87
N VAL A 19 66.31 18.23 -4.68
CA VAL A 19 64.93 18.28 -4.19
C VAL A 19 64.68 16.88 -3.56
N ASP A 20 64.79 16.78 -2.25
CA ASP A 20 64.30 15.61 -1.53
C ASP A 20 62.76 15.52 -1.75
N VAL A 21 62.33 14.79 -2.75
CA VAL A 21 60.95 14.32 -2.85
C VAL A 21 60.73 13.36 -1.69
N ALA A 22 60.20 13.87 -0.59
CA ALA A 22 59.75 13.02 0.51
C ALA A 22 58.75 12.00 -0.08
N SER A 23 59.19 10.78 -0.27
CA SER A 23 58.31 9.69 -0.66
C SER A 23 57.31 9.53 0.52
N ALA A 24 56.05 9.80 0.22
CA ALA A 24 55.01 9.60 1.22
C ALA A 24 55.07 8.14 1.71
N ALA A 25 55.33 7.98 3.01
CA ALA A 25 55.44 6.64 3.62
C ALA A 25 54.13 5.87 3.36
N ILE A 26 54.26 4.67 2.81
CA ILE A 26 53.11 3.76 2.62
C ILE A 26 52.66 3.33 4.03
N ALA A 27 51.39 3.52 4.30
CA ALA A 27 50.74 3.07 5.53
C ALA A 27 49.65 2.04 5.24
N ALA A 28 49.29 1.25 6.27
CA ALA A 28 48.15 0.33 6.15
C ALA A 28 46.87 1.09 5.73
N PRO A 29 46.01 0.51 4.92
CA PRO A 29 44.77 1.18 4.44
C PRO A 29 43.85 1.52 5.62
N ALA A 30 42.90 2.42 5.42
CA ALA A 30 41.77 2.55 6.33
C ALA A 30 40.53 1.93 5.68
N ALA A 31 39.73 1.23 6.47
CA ALA A 31 38.50 0.57 6.00
C ALA A 31 37.37 0.85 6.99
N THR A 32 36.22 1.31 6.49
CA THR A 32 35.02 1.55 7.29
C THR A 32 33.85 0.81 6.68
N THR A 33 33.20 -0.08 7.44
CA THR A 33 31.95 -0.72 7.02
C THR A 33 30.80 0.27 7.19
N THR A 34 29.91 0.34 6.19
CA THR A 34 28.69 1.17 6.26
C THR A 34 27.46 0.32 6.01
N ALA A 35 26.27 0.84 6.32
CA ALA A 35 25.03 0.07 6.26
C ALA A 35 24.79 -0.59 4.90
N ALA A 36 24.34 -1.86 4.90
CA ALA A 36 23.92 -2.55 3.70
C ALA A 36 22.69 -1.90 3.10
N THR A 37 22.58 -1.93 1.76
CA THR A 37 21.45 -1.38 1.00
C THR A 37 20.86 -2.45 0.08
N ASN A 38 19.71 -2.14 -0.57
CA ASN A 38 19.02 -3.06 -1.51
C ASN A 38 18.80 -4.47 -0.93
N VAL A 39 18.51 -4.54 0.38
CA VAL A 39 18.30 -5.82 1.08
C VAL A 39 16.97 -6.42 0.64
N THR A 40 17.03 -7.61 0.03
CA THR A 40 15.86 -8.42 -0.35
C THR A 40 15.76 -9.67 0.51
N SER A 41 14.93 -10.62 0.15
CA SER A 41 14.88 -11.92 0.83
C SER A 41 16.09 -12.81 0.54
N THR A 42 16.80 -12.60 -0.57
CA THR A 42 17.89 -13.47 -1.03
C THR A 42 19.12 -12.71 -1.50
N SER A 43 19.18 -11.38 -1.39
CA SER A 43 20.31 -10.56 -1.83
C SER A 43 20.47 -9.30 -0.98
N ALA A 44 21.64 -8.69 -1.02
CA ALA A 44 21.95 -7.38 -0.45
C ALA A 44 23.12 -6.73 -1.20
N THR A 45 23.29 -5.42 -1.05
CA THR A 45 24.51 -4.69 -1.41
C THR A 45 25.24 -4.33 -0.12
N LEU A 46 26.43 -4.87 0.06
CA LEU A 46 27.33 -4.55 1.18
C LEU A 46 28.11 -3.28 0.81
N ASN A 47 28.25 -2.35 1.76
CA ASN A 47 28.86 -1.06 1.52
C ASN A 47 29.96 -0.74 2.52
N GLY A 48 30.87 0.08 2.11
CA GLY A 48 31.95 0.59 2.95
C GLY A 48 32.74 1.69 2.27
N THR A 49 33.81 2.13 2.92
CA THR A 49 34.80 3.03 2.34
C THR A 49 36.21 2.52 2.57
N VAL A 50 37.10 2.77 1.63
CA VAL A 50 38.52 2.42 1.70
C VAL A 50 39.38 3.64 1.41
N THR A 51 40.42 3.84 2.21
CA THR A 51 41.48 4.85 1.98
C THR A 51 42.78 4.11 1.74
N ALA A 52 43.38 4.24 0.56
CA ALA A 52 44.52 3.41 0.11
C ALA A 52 45.86 3.75 0.77
N LYS A 53 46.02 4.94 1.39
CA LYS A 53 47.23 5.36 2.11
C LYS A 53 48.56 5.18 1.34
N GLY A 54 48.57 5.55 0.06
CA GLY A 54 49.78 5.63 -0.76
C GLY A 54 50.19 4.33 -1.49
N ALA A 55 49.44 3.24 -1.36
CA ALA A 55 49.69 2.00 -2.11
C ALA A 55 48.43 1.43 -2.74
N PRO A 56 48.50 0.71 -3.89
CA PRO A 56 47.35 -0.01 -4.40
C PRO A 56 46.77 -0.95 -3.37
N THR A 57 45.43 -0.84 -3.17
CA THR A 57 44.72 -1.54 -2.09
C THR A 57 43.69 -2.47 -2.71
N THR A 58 43.69 -3.72 -2.29
CA THR A 58 42.58 -4.65 -2.59
C THR A 58 41.60 -4.68 -1.44
N TYR A 59 40.31 -4.85 -1.74
CA TYR A 59 39.29 -5.03 -0.71
C TYR A 59 38.28 -6.11 -1.09
N HIS A 60 37.66 -6.69 -0.09
CA HIS A 60 36.52 -7.58 -0.20
C HIS A 60 35.63 -7.42 1.02
N PHE A 61 34.43 -7.99 1.00
CA PHE A 61 33.57 -8.10 2.17
C PHE A 61 33.55 -9.54 2.67
N GLN A 62 33.65 -9.70 3.98
CA GLN A 62 33.36 -10.94 4.69
C GLN A 62 31.91 -10.87 5.17
N TYR A 63 31.14 -11.96 5.03
CA TYR A 63 29.75 -12.00 5.50
C TYR A 63 29.33 -13.41 5.90
N GLY A 64 28.30 -13.52 6.77
CA GLY A 64 27.78 -14.79 7.25
C GLY A 64 26.73 -14.62 8.33
N THR A 65 26.19 -15.70 8.84
CA THR A 65 25.14 -15.69 9.88
C THR A 65 25.69 -15.49 11.31
N SER A 66 27.00 -15.34 11.44
CA SER A 66 27.68 -15.05 12.69
C SER A 66 28.93 -14.20 12.44
N THR A 67 29.59 -13.73 13.49
CA THR A 67 30.86 -12.96 13.43
C THR A 67 32.06 -13.79 12.94
N ALA A 68 31.90 -15.12 12.74
CA ALA A 68 32.86 -15.95 12.02
C ALA A 68 32.78 -15.79 10.49
N TYR A 69 31.76 -15.12 10.00
CA TYR A 69 31.40 -14.80 8.60
C TYR A 69 31.18 -16.02 7.71
N GLY A 70 32.20 -16.76 7.32
CA GLY A 70 32.10 -17.99 6.52
C GLY A 70 32.05 -17.80 4.98
N SER A 71 31.76 -16.59 4.49
CA SER A 71 31.72 -16.25 3.06
C SER A 71 32.47 -14.95 2.79
N VAL A 72 33.01 -14.83 1.55
CA VAL A 72 33.73 -13.64 1.09
C VAL A 72 33.26 -13.23 -0.31
N THR A 73 33.25 -11.93 -0.60
CA THR A 73 33.05 -11.43 -1.97
C THR A 73 34.35 -11.50 -2.76
N PRO A 74 34.31 -11.47 -4.09
CA PRO A 74 35.52 -11.35 -4.91
C PRO A 74 36.34 -10.12 -4.53
N ASN A 75 37.67 -10.22 -4.60
CA ASN A 75 38.57 -9.09 -4.40
C ASN A 75 38.32 -8.00 -5.46
N GLN A 76 38.29 -6.77 -5.03
CA GLN A 76 38.26 -5.58 -5.88
C GLN A 76 39.52 -4.76 -5.62
N THR A 77 39.99 -4.05 -6.62
CA THR A 77 41.21 -3.24 -6.54
C THR A 77 40.85 -1.76 -6.56
N GLN A 78 41.42 -1.03 -5.62
CA GLN A 78 41.39 0.41 -5.59
C GLN A 78 42.79 0.95 -5.92
N ALA A 79 42.88 1.82 -6.92
CA ALA A 79 44.14 2.45 -7.28
C ALA A 79 44.72 3.25 -6.11
N ALA A 80 46.06 3.30 -6.02
CA ALA A 80 46.72 4.22 -5.09
C ALA A 80 46.34 5.65 -5.47
N VAL A 81 45.59 6.31 -4.62
CA VAL A 81 45.35 7.75 -4.74
C VAL A 81 46.23 8.48 -3.74
N ASN A 82 46.99 9.42 -4.21
CA ASN A 82 47.78 10.31 -3.34
C ASN A 82 46.82 11.12 -2.48
N GLY A 83 46.76 10.78 -1.20
CA GLY A 83 45.93 11.46 -0.22
C GLY A 83 45.14 10.55 0.72
N ASN A 84 44.49 11.15 1.69
CA ASN A 84 43.70 10.48 2.73
C ASN A 84 42.19 10.42 2.40
N ASN A 85 41.80 10.51 1.11
CA ASN A 85 40.42 10.52 0.72
C ASN A 85 39.84 9.10 0.72
N ALA A 86 38.79 8.89 1.52
CA ALA A 86 38.01 7.67 1.52
C ALA A 86 37.22 7.54 0.23
N GLN A 87 37.31 6.37 -0.43
CA GLN A 87 36.56 6.05 -1.65
C GLN A 87 35.45 5.03 -1.34
N PRO A 88 34.28 5.16 -1.97
CA PRO A 88 33.22 4.17 -1.82
C PRO A 88 33.67 2.78 -2.26
N ALA A 89 33.25 1.77 -1.50
CA ALA A 89 33.43 0.36 -1.79
C ALA A 89 32.10 -0.36 -1.64
N SER A 90 31.73 -1.21 -2.60
CA SER A 90 30.49 -1.98 -2.52
C SER A 90 30.61 -3.34 -3.21
N ALA A 91 29.80 -4.31 -2.77
CA ALA A 91 29.69 -5.60 -3.42
C ALA A 91 28.25 -6.13 -3.27
N SER A 92 27.71 -6.69 -4.36
CA SER A 92 26.41 -7.36 -4.32
C SER A 92 26.61 -8.82 -3.90
N VAL A 93 25.76 -9.29 -2.97
CA VAL A 93 25.70 -10.68 -2.52
C VAL A 93 24.31 -11.25 -2.82
N THR A 94 24.27 -12.51 -3.26
CA THR A 94 23.05 -13.24 -3.63
C THR A 94 23.04 -14.63 -3.00
N GLY A 95 21.91 -15.35 -3.08
CA GLY A 95 21.79 -16.69 -2.50
C GLY A 95 21.66 -16.68 -0.98
N LEU A 96 21.29 -15.54 -0.38
CA LEU A 96 21.08 -15.42 1.06
C LEU A 96 19.80 -16.15 1.48
N SER A 97 19.78 -16.67 2.72
CA SER A 97 18.59 -17.24 3.33
C SER A 97 17.61 -16.12 3.73
N PRO A 98 16.31 -16.26 3.43
CA PRO A 98 15.30 -15.27 3.83
C PRO A 98 15.12 -15.18 5.35
N ASN A 99 14.60 -14.02 5.82
CA ASN A 99 14.32 -13.71 7.24
C ASN A 99 15.51 -13.99 8.18
N THR A 100 16.74 -13.88 7.66
CA THR A 100 17.98 -14.25 8.35
C THR A 100 18.81 -12.99 8.60
N THR A 101 19.39 -12.88 9.79
CA THR A 101 20.35 -11.84 10.12
C THR A 101 21.75 -12.27 9.67
N TYR A 102 22.41 -11.38 8.95
CA TYR A 102 23.79 -11.53 8.50
C TYR A 102 24.67 -10.49 9.13
N HIS A 103 25.86 -10.91 9.55
CA HIS A 103 27.01 -10.09 9.92
C HIS A 103 27.85 -9.82 8.69
N PHE A 104 28.46 -8.65 8.59
CA PHE A 104 29.40 -8.36 7.50
C PHE A 104 30.40 -7.27 7.90
N ARG A 105 31.56 -7.28 7.27
CA ARG A 105 32.55 -6.23 7.36
C ARG A 105 33.35 -6.12 6.06
N ILE A 106 33.93 -4.96 5.81
CA ILE A 106 34.91 -4.76 4.75
C ILE A 106 36.31 -5.13 5.26
N VAL A 107 37.11 -5.74 4.40
CA VAL A 107 38.53 -6.04 4.64
C VAL A 107 39.34 -5.39 3.52
N ALA A 108 40.33 -4.57 3.87
CA ALA A 108 41.21 -3.90 2.92
C ALA A 108 42.67 -4.23 3.20
N THR A 109 43.44 -4.50 2.14
CA THR A 109 44.85 -4.94 2.21
C THR A 109 45.70 -4.17 1.22
N ASN A 110 46.84 -3.65 1.66
CA ASN A 110 47.91 -3.13 0.80
C ASN A 110 49.27 -3.70 1.26
N SER A 111 50.37 -3.21 0.66
CA SER A 111 51.74 -3.69 1.00
C SER A 111 52.18 -3.40 2.44
N ALA A 112 51.52 -2.48 3.14
CA ALA A 112 51.81 -2.13 4.56
C ALA A 112 50.95 -2.92 5.55
N GLY A 113 49.90 -3.65 5.11
CA GLY A 113 49.09 -4.46 6.02
C GLY A 113 47.62 -4.60 5.60
N THR A 114 46.87 -5.30 6.49
CA THR A 114 45.42 -5.55 6.36
C THR A 114 44.68 -4.87 7.50
N VAL A 115 43.54 -4.24 7.16
CA VAL A 115 42.64 -3.60 8.13
C VAL A 115 41.19 -4.08 7.89
N ASN A 116 40.50 -4.35 8.99
CA ASN A 116 39.09 -4.74 9.00
C ASN A 116 38.23 -3.53 9.44
N GLY A 117 37.16 -3.28 8.73
CA GLY A 117 36.09 -2.40 9.20
C GLY A 117 35.29 -3.04 10.33
N ALA A 118 34.48 -2.24 11.01
CA ALA A 118 33.60 -2.71 12.08
C ALA A 118 32.61 -3.77 11.57
N ASP A 119 32.20 -4.70 12.44
CA ASP A 119 31.11 -5.63 12.16
C ASP A 119 29.78 -4.86 12.17
N LEU A 120 29.00 -5.01 11.11
CA LEU A 120 27.62 -4.54 11.00
C LEU A 120 26.70 -5.71 10.64
N THR A 121 25.42 -5.50 10.93
CA THR A 121 24.39 -6.50 10.59
C THR A 121 23.35 -5.94 9.65
N PHE A 122 22.75 -6.83 8.86
CA PHE A 122 21.50 -6.58 8.14
C PHE A 122 20.62 -7.83 8.24
N LYS A 123 19.31 -7.65 8.13
CA LYS A 123 18.36 -8.76 8.11
C LYS A 123 17.69 -8.83 6.74
N THR A 124 17.80 -9.99 6.08
CA THR A 124 17.08 -10.26 4.83
C THR A 124 15.57 -10.22 5.07
N ALA A 125 14.81 -9.80 4.06
CA ALA A 125 13.36 -9.83 4.12
C ALA A 125 12.86 -11.26 4.35
N ALA A 126 11.67 -11.41 4.94
CA ALA A 126 11.00 -12.71 5.01
C ALA A 126 10.86 -13.33 3.61
N PRO A 127 10.69 -14.68 3.48
CA PRO A 127 10.47 -15.30 2.19
C PRO A 127 9.29 -14.63 1.51
N GLY A 128 9.57 -13.61 0.71
CA GLY A 128 8.71 -13.26 -0.38
C GLY A 128 9.07 -14.25 -1.46
N GLY A 129 8.20 -15.23 -1.74
CA GLY A 129 8.24 -15.78 -3.08
C GLY A 129 8.39 -14.60 -4.03
N THR A 130 8.86 -14.78 -5.24
CA THR A 130 8.69 -13.82 -6.32
C THR A 130 7.19 -13.52 -6.37
N VAL A 131 6.75 -12.59 -5.52
CA VAL A 131 5.38 -12.07 -5.58
C VAL A 131 5.45 -11.24 -6.84
N GLY A 132 5.06 -11.85 -7.95
CA GLY A 132 4.94 -11.15 -9.20
C GLY A 132 4.17 -9.87 -8.91
N ASN A 133 4.53 -8.78 -9.56
CA ASN A 133 3.83 -7.52 -9.40
C ASN A 133 2.33 -7.79 -9.53
N ALA A 134 1.57 -7.64 -8.45
CA ALA A 134 0.14 -7.88 -8.42
C ALA A 134 -0.56 -6.77 -7.62
N VAL A 135 -1.83 -6.53 -7.94
CA VAL A 135 -2.68 -5.63 -7.18
C VAL A 135 -3.98 -6.33 -6.83
N THR A 136 -4.30 -6.36 -5.55
CA THR A 136 -5.54 -6.94 -5.01
C THR A 136 -6.57 -5.84 -4.77
N ILE A 137 -7.88 -6.19 -4.76
CA ILE A 137 -8.96 -5.26 -4.42
C ILE A 137 -10.07 -6.00 -3.66
N ARG A 138 -10.67 -5.33 -2.67
CA ARG A 138 -11.85 -5.80 -1.94
C ARG A 138 -12.71 -4.64 -1.49
N SER A 139 -13.99 -4.88 -1.22
CA SER A 139 -14.93 -3.94 -0.62
C SER A 139 -15.39 -4.44 0.76
N ARG A 140 -15.38 -3.58 1.76
CA ARG A 140 -15.90 -3.89 3.10
C ARG A 140 -16.64 -2.69 3.70
N PRO A 141 -17.95 -2.86 3.99
CA PRO A 141 -18.83 -3.97 3.60
C PRO A 141 -19.08 -4.00 2.09
N GLY A 142 -19.29 -5.20 1.50
CA GLY A 142 -19.63 -5.37 0.08
C GLY A 142 -21.08 -4.99 -0.25
N THR A 143 -21.89 -4.68 0.76
CA THR A 143 -23.26 -4.19 0.61
C THR A 143 -23.52 -3.07 1.62
N VAL A 144 -23.98 -1.91 1.12
CA VAL A 144 -24.29 -0.73 1.93
C VAL A 144 -25.74 -0.31 1.74
N THR A 145 -26.28 0.43 2.70
CA THR A 145 -27.57 1.13 2.51
C THR A 145 -27.29 2.44 1.77
N TYR A 146 -28.17 2.83 0.87
CA TYR A 146 -28.08 4.08 0.11
C TYR A 146 -27.66 5.27 1.00
N GLY A 147 -26.64 6.00 0.56
CA GLY A 147 -26.04 7.12 1.28
C GLY A 147 -24.98 6.76 2.32
N ASN A 148 -24.75 5.47 2.59
CA ASN A 148 -23.67 5.03 3.46
C ASN A 148 -22.38 4.75 2.67
N ALA A 149 -21.23 4.94 3.34
CA ALA A 149 -19.93 4.66 2.77
C ALA A 149 -19.55 3.17 2.90
N THR A 150 -18.65 2.75 2.04
CA THR A 150 -17.86 1.51 2.15
C THR A 150 -16.39 1.80 1.85
N THR A 151 -15.52 0.93 2.31
CA THR A 151 -14.09 1.00 2.04
C THR A 151 -13.72 0.05 0.91
N ILE A 152 -13.07 0.59 -0.12
CA ILE A 152 -12.36 -0.18 -1.14
C ILE A 152 -10.90 -0.23 -0.74
N SER A 153 -10.33 -1.41 -0.54
CA SER A 153 -8.95 -1.57 -0.08
C SER A 153 -8.27 -2.76 -0.75
N GLY A 154 -6.96 -2.80 -0.65
CA GLY A 154 -6.13 -3.89 -1.17
C GLY A 154 -4.66 -3.61 -0.95
N SER A 155 -3.83 -4.34 -1.67
CA SER A 155 -2.38 -4.19 -1.63
C SER A 155 -1.78 -4.32 -3.03
N VAL A 156 -0.70 -3.61 -3.25
CA VAL A 156 0.23 -3.80 -4.36
C VAL A 156 1.39 -4.63 -3.83
N THR A 157 1.75 -5.70 -4.54
CA THR A 157 2.87 -6.58 -4.18
C THR A 157 3.96 -6.51 -5.25
N GLY A 158 5.18 -6.94 -4.92
CA GLY A 158 6.33 -6.88 -5.81
C GLY A 158 7.27 -5.71 -5.51
N ALA A 159 8.24 -5.50 -6.39
CA ALA A 159 9.19 -4.38 -6.29
C ALA A 159 8.45 -3.04 -6.45
N ASN A 160 8.89 -2.00 -5.70
CA ASN A 160 8.32 -0.65 -5.73
C ASN A 160 6.83 -0.59 -5.32
N ASN A 161 6.42 -1.47 -4.41
CA ASN A 161 5.06 -1.51 -3.89
C ASN A 161 4.75 -0.35 -2.91
N ALA A 162 5.76 0.24 -2.25
CA ALA A 162 5.63 1.40 -1.37
C ALA A 162 5.56 2.70 -2.17
N GLY A 163 4.70 3.64 -1.76
CA GLY A 163 4.55 4.93 -2.43
C GLY A 163 3.96 4.88 -3.85
N ALA A 164 3.52 3.70 -4.31
CA ALA A 164 2.93 3.56 -5.64
C ALA A 164 1.59 4.29 -5.74
N LYS A 165 1.41 5.09 -6.80
CA LYS A 165 0.14 5.81 -7.03
C LYS A 165 -0.93 4.85 -7.53
N VAL A 166 -2.02 4.75 -6.77
CA VAL A 166 -3.20 3.93 -7.06
C VAL A 166 -4.35 4.83 -7.48
N THR A 167 -5.00 4.51 -8.58
CA THR A 167 -6.18 5.24 -9.10
C THR A 167 -7.40 4.33 -9.04
N LEU A 168 -8.51 4.83 -8.47
CA LEU A 168 -9.77 4.11 -8.41
C LEU A 168 -10.62 4.39 -9.65
N ALA A 169 -11.16 3.35 -10.26
CA ALA A 169 -12.12 3.42 -11.36
C ALA A 169 -13.40 2.66 -10.98
N SER A 170 -14.54 3.11 -11.53
CA SER A 170 -15.85 2.51 -11.28
C SER A 170 -16.63 2.25 -12.56
N SER A 171 -17.50 1.26 -12.52
CA SER A 171 -18.52 0.95 -13.52
C SER A 171 -19.84 0.75 -12.77
N PRO A 172 -20.73 1.77 -12.72
CA PRO A 172 -22.05 1.64 -12.12
C PRO A 172 -22.98 0.78 -13.00
N TYR A 173 -24.02 0.19 -12.37
CA TYR A 173 -25.07 -0.49 -13.12
C TYR A 173 -25.63 0.42 -14.23
N PRO A 174 -25.90 -0.10 -15.44
CA PRO A 174 -25.99 -1.50 -15.85
C PRO A 174 -24.67 -2.16 -16.30
N TYR A 175 -23.51 -1.61 -15.96
CA TYR A 175 -22.17 -2.16 -16.26
C TYR A 175 -21.83 -2.23 -17.77
N THR A 176 -22.58 -1.54 -18.61
CA THR A 176 -22.40 -1.52 -20.07
C THR A 176 -21.26 -0.62 -20.51
N ALA A 177 -20.88 0.33 -19.66
CA ALA A 177 -19.76 1.23 -19.92
C ALA A 177 -18.44 0.67 -19.37
N ALA A 178 -17.33 0.97 -20.06
CA ALA A 178 -16.00 0.72 -19.54
C ALA A 178 -15.79 1.41 -18.18
N PHE A 179 -14.88 0.87 -17.37
CA PHE A 179 -14.51 1.50 -16.11
C PHE A 179 -13.98 2.93 -16.32
N LYS A 180 -14.61 3.90 -15.67
CA LYS A 180 -14.20 5.30 -15.70
C LYS A 180 -13.43 5.68 -14.43
N PRO A 181 -12.35 6.45 -14.51
CA PRO A 181 -11.69 6.99 -13.34
C PRO A 181 -12.66 7.79 -12.47
N THR A 182 -12.64 7.57 -11.15
CA THR A 182 -13.49 8.32 -10.21
C THR A 182 -12.91 9.69 -9.82
N GLY A 183 -11.68 9.99 -10.27
CA GLY A 183 -10.88 11.12 -9.80
C GLY A 183 -10.13 10.83 -8.49
N MET A 184 -10.47 9.76 -7.78
CA MET A 184 -9.82 9.41 -6.51
C MET A 184 -8.49 8.71 -6.75
N THR A 185 -7.44 9.22 -6.08
CA THR A 185 -6.10 8.62 -6.07
C THR A 185 -5.57 8.56 -4.66
N THR A 186 -4.71 7.59 -4.38
CA THR A 186 -3.96 7.46 -3.12
C THR A 186 -2.57 6.89 -3.41
N THR A 187 -1.69 6.92 -2.43
CA THR A 187 -0.40 6.23 -2.47
C THR A 187 -0.43 5.03 -1.55
N THR A 188 0.30 3.99 -1.91
CA THR A 188 0.45 2.80 -1.05
C THR A 188 1.31 3.10 0.17
N THR A 189 1.03 2.41 1.27
CA THR A 189 1.87 2.41 2.48
C THR A 189 3.22 1.72 2.23
N ALA A 190 4.11 1.75 3.22
CA ALA A 190 5.39 1.02 3.19
C ALA A 190 5.23 -0.50 2.93
N THR A 191 4.08 -1.08 3.28
CA THR A 191 3.74 -2.50 3.04
C THR A 191 2.90 -2.71 1.77
N GLY A 192 2.75 -1.68 0.93
CA GLY A 192 1.98 -1.73 -0.31
C GLY A 192 0.46 -1.59 -0.15
N GLY A 193 -0.06 -1.39 1.06
CA GLY A 193 -1.51 -1.26 1.34
C GLY A 193 -2.11 0.05 0.81
N TYR A 194 -3.39 0.02 0.40
CA TYR A 194 -4.13 1.23 0.00
C TYR A 194 -5.61 1.14 0.40
N SER A 195 -6.27 2.30 0.50
CA SER A 195 -7.71 2.36 0.77
C SER A 195 -8.37 3.61 0.20
N PHE A 196 -9.68 3.48 -0.13
CA PHE A 196 -10.57 4.55 -0.56
C PHE A 196 -11.90 4.43 0.18
N SER A 197 -12.51 5.56 0.55
CA SER A 197 -13.88 5.60 1.05
C SER A 197 -14.82 6.06 -0.05
N VAL A 198 -15.83 5.24 -0.41
CA VAL A 198 -16.78 5.54 -1.49
C VAL A 198 -18.22 5.46 -1.00
N LYS A 199 -19.11 6.26 -1.61
CA LYS A 199 -20.56 6.25 -1.35
C LYS A 199 -21.30 6.02 -2.67
N PRO A 200 -21.42 4.77 -3.16
CA PRO A 200 -22.10 4.50 -4.41
C PRO A 200 -23.61 4.79 -4.30
N GLY A 201 -24.18 5.38 -5.34
CA GLY A 201 -25.62 5.61 -5.45
C GLY A 201 -26.39 4.41 -6.00
N VAL A 202 -25.74 3.52 -6.74
CA VAL A 202 -26.26 2.29 -7.32
C VAL A 202 -25.27 1.16 -7.18
N ASN A 203 -25.70 -0.07 -7.45
CA ASN A 203 -24.78 -1.21 -7.53
C ASN A 203 -23.61 -0.87 -8.46
N THR A 204 -22.39 -0.96 -7.97
CA THR A 204 -21.21 -0.46 -8.69
C THR A 204 -20.06 -1.46 -8.59
N HIS A 205 -19.41 -1.73 -9.72
CA HIS A 205 -18.14 -2.43 -9.77
C HIS A 205 -16.99 -1.43 -9.65
N TYR A 206 -15.94 -1.81 -8.93
CA TYR A 206 -14.72 -1.03 -8.76
C TYR A 206 -13.50 -1.85 -9.16
N ARG A 207 -12.50 -1.18 -9.70
CA ARG A 207 -11.16 -1.69 -9.91
C ARG A 207 -10.15 -0.59 -9.65
N VAL A 208 -8.89 -0.96 -9.45
CA VAL A 208 -7.80 0.01 -9.34
C VAL A 208 -6.75 -0.25 -10.42
N THR A 209 -6.06 0.83 -10.78
CA THR A 209 -4.89 0.81 -11.65
C THR A 209 -3.70 1.43 -10.94
N VAL A 210 -2.51 0.87 -11.18
CA VAL A 210 -1.21 1.38 -10.73
C VAL A 210 -0.39 1.64 -11.98
N LYS A 211 0.30 2.79 -12.06
CA LYS A 211 1.08 3.14 -13.27
C LYS A 211 2.48 2.55 -13.29
N LYS A 212 3.12 2.46 -12.10
CA LYS A 212 4.46 1.92 -11.93
C LYS A 212 4.50 1.06 -10.67
N PRO A 213 4.58 -0.30 -10.80
CA PRO A 213 4.46 -1.07 -12.04
C PRO A 213 3.07 -0.92 -12.68
N SER A 214 2.95 -1.15 -13.99
CA SER A 214 1.65 -1.07 -14.69
C SER A 214 0.79 -2.28 -14.34
N LEU A 215 -0.19 -2.08 -13.44
CA LEU A 215 -1.07 -3.15 -12.94
C LEU A 215 -2.51 -2.70 -12.95
N THR A 216 -3.40 -3.66 -13.20
CA THR A 216 -4.85 -3.49 -13.07
C THR A 216 -5.38 -4.63 -12.21
N SER A 217 -6.18 -4.30 -11.18
CA SER A 217 -6.79 -5.32 -10.32
C SER A 217 -7.93 -6.07 -11.04
N SER A 218 -8.33 -7.21 -10.50
CA SER A 218 -9.67 -7.74 -10.68
C SER A 218 -10.72 -6.68 -10.30
N GLN A 219 -11.99 -6.97 -10.49
CA GLN A 219 -13.06 -6.08 -10.01
C GLN A 219 -13.61 -6.55 -8.67
N THR A 220 -14.13 -5.62 -7.86
CA THR A 220 -14.96 -5.89 -6.67
C THR A 220 -16.30 -5.21 -6.81
N ALA A 221 -17.37 -5.85 -6.33
CA ALA A 221 -18.71 -5.29 -6.37
C ALA A 221 -19.11 -4.66 -5.05
N VAL A 222 -19.77 -3.51 -5.10
CA VAL A 222 -20.50 -2.92 -3.97
C VAL A 222 -21.98 -2.88 -4.35
N ARG A 223 -22.81 -3.55 -3.53
CA ARG A 223 -24.26 -3.56 -3.69
C ARG A 223 -24.89 -2.48 -2.82
N VAL A 224 -25.92 -1.82 -3.32
CA VAL A 224 -26.60 -0.72 -2.63
C VAL A 224 -28.04 -1.14 -2.32
N ARG A 225 -28.37 -1.20 -1.03
CA ARG A 225 -29.74 -1.40 -0.56
C ARG A 225 -30.50 -0.10 -0.58
N VAL A 226 -31.75 -0.14 -1.05
CA VAL A 226 -32.65 1.01 -0.85
C VAL A 226 -32.83 1.30 0.65
N ARG A 227 -32.87 2.56 1.04
CA ARG A 227 -33.19 2.97 2.41
C ARG A 227 -34.70 2.97 2.58
N VAL A 228 -35.22 2.17 3.50
CA VAL A 228 -36.66 2.06 3.80
C VAL A 228 -36.92 2.56 5.22
N SER A 229 -37.82 3.51 5.37
CA SER A 229 -38.32 3.94 6.69
C SER A 229 -39.66 3.28 7.02
N LEU A 230 -40.01 3.21 8.31
CA LEU A 230 -41.31 2.74 8.79
C LEU A 230 -41.77 3.58 9.95
N GLY A 231 -42.90 4.25 9.77
CA GLY A 231 -43.73 4.89 10.78
C GLY A 231 -45.05 4.15 10.96
N VAL A 232 -45.61 4.21 12.15
CA VAL A 232 -46.93 3.68 12.49
C VAL A 232 -47.73 4.75 13.20
N SER A 233 -49.07 4.84 12.97
CA SER A 233 -49.92 5.86 13.58
C SER A 233 -50.10 5.67 15.11
N THR A 234 -49.92 4.45 15.62
CA THR A 234 -49.86 4.11 17.04
C THR A 234 -49.04 2.83 17.25
N ALA A 235 -48.31 2.76 18.36
CA ALA A 235 -47.60 1.57 18.77
C ALA A 235 -48.43 0.69 19.74
N ASN A 236 -49.50 1.24 20.31
CA ASN A 236 -50.38 0.56 21.27
C ASN A 236 -51.85 0.61 20.75
N PRO A 237 -52.20 -0.14 19.72
CA PRO A 237 -53.56 -0.17 19.21
C PRO A 237 -54.47 -1.04 20.10
N ARG A 238 -55.75 -0.67 20.16
CA ARG A 238 -56.81 -1.58 20.66
C ARG A 238 -56.93 -2.76 19.70
N SER A 239 -57.34 -3.92 20.21
CA SER A 239 -57.59 -5.09 19.35
C SER A 239 -58.59 -4.74 18.24
N GLY A 240 -58.28 -5.09 16.98
CA GLY A 240 -59.04 -4.73 15.78
C GLY A 240 -58.88 -3.30 15.27
N GLN A 241 -58.18 -2.41 15.96
CA GLN A 241 -57.92 -1.03 15.52
C GLN A 241 -57.18 -0.97 14.20
N ARG A 242 -57.53 -0.06 13.32
CA ARG A 242 -56.82 0.27 12.09
C ARG A 242 -55.58 1.10 12.36
N VAL A 243 -54.39 0.53 12.11
CA VAL A 243 -53.11 1.23 12.22
C VAL A 243 -52.62 1.56 10.82
N ARG A 244 -52.20 2.83 10.61
CA ARG A 244 -51.53 3.22 9.36
C ARG A 244 -50.03 2.92 9.44
N PHE A 245 -49.53 2.15 8.52
CA PHE A 245 -48.12 1.93 8.22
C PHE A 245 -47.72 2.86 7.08
N SER A 246 -46.71 3.68 7.27
CA SER A 246 -46.23 4.62 6.24
C SER A 246 -44.73 4.79 6.32
N GLY A 247 -44.14 5.25 5.24
CA GLY A 247 -42.70 5.50 5.18
C GLY A 247 -42.24 5.93 3.81
N THR A 248 -40.93 6.09 3.71
CA THR A 248 -40.24 6.51 2.49
C THR A 248 -39.24 5.46 2.04
N VAL A 249 -38.93 5.49 0.75
CA VAL A 249 -37.89 4.67 0.10
C VAL A 249 -36.98 5.60 -0.68
N ILE A 250 -35.68 5.50 -0.44
CA ILE A 250 -34.65 6.35 -1.04
C ILE A 250 -33.57 5.45 -1.65
N PRO A 251 -33.19 5.62 -2.93
CA PRO A 251 -33.80 6.51 -3.92
C PRO A 251 -35.22 6.07 -4.33
N ALA A 252 -35.87 6.88 -5.18
CA ALA A 252 -37.25 6.62 -5.63
C ALA A 252 -37.35 5.34 -6.45
N HIS A 253 -38.41 4.55 -6.19
CA HIS A 253 -38.79 3.35 -6.91
C HIS A 253 -40.30 3.30 -7.12
N ASN A 254 -40.85 4.34 -7.77
CA ASN A 254 -42.28 4.50 -8.00
C ASN A 254 -42.82 3.28 -8.76
N GLY A 255 -44.04 2.85 -8.45
CA GLY A 255 -44.68 1.67 -9.05
C GLY A 255 -44.22 0.34 -8.41
N LYS A 256 -43.10 0.27 -7.73
CA LYS A 256 -42.66 -0.94 -7.00
C LYS A 256 -43.48 -1.14 -5.73
N VAL A 257 -43.34 -2.30 -5.08
CA VAL A 257 -44.17 -2.74 -3.97
C VAL A 257 -43.38 -2.76 -2.67
N ALA A 258 -43.88 -2.10 -1.65
CA ALA A 258 -43.47 -2.23 -0.26
C ALA A 258 -44.24 -3.38 0.40
N LEU A 259 -43.53 -4.38 0.91
CA LEU A 259 -44.09 -5.54 1.62
C LEU A 259 -44.07 -5.24 3.13
N ILE A 260 -45.25 -5.11 3.75
CA ILE A 260 -45.39 -5.01 5.19
C ILE A 260 -45.36 -6.44 5.72
N GLN A 261 -44.41 -6.74 6.59
CA GLN A 261 -44.15 -8.07 7.11
C GLN A 261 -44.27 -8.11 8.62
N ARG A 262 -44.87 -9.19 9.15
CA ARG A 262 -44.93 -9.50 10.58
C ARG A 262 -44.03 -10.66 10.90
N ARG A 263 -43.33 -10.62 12.03
CA ARG A 263 -42.51 -11.69 12.53
C ARG A 263 -43.42 -12.82 13.08
N THR A 264 -43.17 -14.05 12.64
CA THR A 264 -43.86 -15.25 13.15
C THR A 264 -43.31 -15.69 14.51
N SER A 265 -43.93 -16.63 15.18
CA SER A 265 -43.46 -17.26 16.39
C SER A 265 -42.11 -17.99 16.18
N THR A 266 -41.89 -18.54 14.98
CA THR A 266 -40.63 -19.19 14.58
C THR A 266 -39.52 -18.21 14.20
N GLY A 267 -39.77 -16.88 14.27
CA GLY A 267 -38.82 -15.85 13.92
C GLY A 267 -38.79 -15.46 12.45
N ALA A 268 -39.50 -16.16 11.58
CA ALA A 268 -39.59 -15.85 10.14
C ALA A 268 -40.42 -14.60 9.89
N TRP A 269 -40.32 -14.05 8.66
CA TRP A 269 -41.06 -12.86 8.25
C TRP A 269 -42.14 -13.23 7.24
N ARG A 270 -43.42 -13.02 7.61
CA ARG A 270 -44.60 -13.25 6.74
C ARG A 270 -45.13 -11.91 6.23
N THR A 271 -45.37 -11.78 4.92
CA THR A 271 -46.03 -10.61 4.37
C THR A 271 -47.49 -10.59 4.76
N VAL A 272 -47.92 -9.50 5.40
CA VAL A 272 -49.31 -9.29 5.86
C VAL A 272 -50.03 -8.25 5.04
N ALA A 273 -49.32 -7.38 4.32
CA ALA A 273 -49.90 -6.43 3.36
C ALA A 273 -48.88 -5.95 2.36
N ARG A 274 -49.39 -5.32 1.28
CA ARG A 274 -48.63 -4.69 0.22
C ARG A 274 -49.10 -3.26 0.00
N ALA A 275 -48.17 -2.37 -0.33
CA ALA A 275 -48.45 -0.99 -0.71
C ALA A 275 -47.60 -0.59 -1.91
N THR A 276 -48.20 0.02 -2.91
CA THR A 276 -47.49 0.56 -4.08
C THR A 276 -46.73 1.83 -3.66
N LEU A 277 -45.49 1.95 -4.14
CA LEU A 277 -44.67 3.14 -3.95
C LEU A 277 -45.14 4.23 -4.94
N VAL A 278 -45.37 5.43 -4.40
CA VAL A 278 -45.71 6.60 -5.20
C VAL A 278 -44.68 7.72 -4.98
N ALA A 279 -44.59 8.65 -5.89
CA ALA A 279 -43.66 9.77 -5.78
C ALA A 279 -43.88 10.55 -4.49
N ALA A 280 -42.79 11.03 -3.90
CA ALA A 280 -42.79 11.92 -2.75
C ALA A 280 -41.84 13.09 -3.00
N LEU A 281 -41.90 14.10 -2.15
CA LEU A 281 -40.94 15.21 -2.19
C LEU A 281 -39.50 14.66 -2.05
N PRO A 282 -38.55 15.21 -2.80
CA PRO A 282 -37.15 14.84 -2.66
C PRO A 282 -36.63 15.07 -1.24
N VAL A 283 -35.73 14.22 -0.78
CA VAL A 283 -35.04 14.38 0.50
C VAL A 283 -33.55 14.68 0.20
N ASN A 284 -33.06 15.83 0.63
CA ASN A 284 -31.71 16.31 0.33
C ASN A 284 -31.36 16.23 -1.16
N GLY A 285 -32.28 16.66 -2.02
CA GLY A 285 -32.12 16.64 -3.49
C GLY A 285 -32.26 15.27 -4.14
N VAL A 286 -32.52 14.19 -3.38
CA VAL A 286 -32.67 12.84 -3.90
C VAL A 286 -34.15 12.51 -4.08
N ALA A 287 -34.54 12.08 -5.29
CA ALA A 287 -35.89 11.60 -5.58
C ALA A 287 -36.28 10.47 -4.61
N THR A 288 -37.49 10.54 -4.08
CA THR A 288 -37.97 9.66 -3.02
C THR A 288 -39.34 9.10 -3.36
N SER A 289 -39.58 7.86 -2.98
CA SER A 289 -40.92 7.27 -3.00
C SER A 289 -41.49 7.19 -1.58
N LYS A 290 -42.84 7.23 -1.47
CA LYS A 290 -43.56 6.98 -0.22
C LYS A 290 -44.56 5.84 -0.38
N TYR A 291 -44.93 5.25 0.75
CA TYR A 291 -46.01 4.26 0.82
C TYR A 291 -46.89 4.56 2.04
N SER A 292 -48.14 4.10 1.97
CA SER A 292 -49.07 4.14 3.10
C SER A 292 -50.07 3.01 2.97
N LYS A 293 -50.32 2.30 4.08
CA LYS A 293 -51.33 1.21 4.15
C LYS A 293 -51.95 1.15 5.54
N ARG A 294 -53.27 1.00 5.64
CA ARG A 294 -53.97 0.72 6.90
C ARG A 294 -54.25 -0.75 7.07
N LEU A 295 -53.96 -1.27 8.24
CA LEU A 295 -54.14 -2.68 8.63
C LEU A 295 -54.90 -2.75 9.94
N ARG A 296 -55.84 -3.70 10.08
CA ARG A 296 -56.44 -4.04 11.38
C ARG A 296 -55.43 -4.90 12.16
N ILE A 297 -55.17 -4.52 13.42
CA ILE A 297 -54.22 -5.23 14.28
C ILE A 297 -55.00 -5.86 15.43
N PHE A 298 -54.97 -7.19 15.46
CA PHE A 298 -55.68 -7.97 16.49
C PHE A 298 -54.78 -8.46 17.60
N HIS A 299 -53.49 -8.62 17.34
CA HIS A 299 -52.54 -9.19 18.28
C HIS A 299 -51.19 -8.44 18.25
N THR A 300 -50.58 -8.37 19.42
CA THR A 300 -49.22 -7.89 19.59
C THR A 300 -48.28 -8.54 18.56
N GLY A 301 -47.41 -7.75 17.93
CA GLY A 301 -46.49 -8.26 16.93
C GLY A 301 -45.39 -7.30 16.56
N THR A 302 -44.30 -7.84 15.97
CA THR A 302 -43.18 -7.06 15.45
C THR A 302 -43.29 -6.99 13.93
N TYR A 303 -43.18 -5.78 13.39
CA TYR A 303 -43.36 -5.49 11.97
C TYR A 303 -42.12 -4.84 11.38
N ARG A 304 -41.91 -5.07 10.09
CA ARG A 304 -40.94 -4.36 9.24
C ARG A 304 -41.54 -4.14 7.86
N VAL A 305 -40.89 -3.30 7.05
CA VAL A 305 -41.18 -3.16 5.63
C VAL A 305 -39.97 -3.55 4.83
N SER A 306 -40.20 -4.34 3.78
CA SER A 306 -39.19 -4.79 2.82
C SER A 306 -39.56 -4.29 1.43
N VAL A 307 -38.57 -3.75 0.71
CA VAL A 307 -38.71 -3.31 -0.67
C VAL A 307 -37.62 -3.95 -1.50
N ASN A 308 -38.02 -4.71 -2.52
CA ASN A 308 -37.12 -5.26 -3.52
C ASN A 308 -37.44 -4.59 -4.86
N PRO A 309 -36.58 -3.68 -5.37
CA PRO A 309 -36.82 -2.97 -6.61
C PRO A 309 -36.86 -3.87 -7.84
N ARG A 310 -36.01 -4.93 -7.88
CA ARG A 310 -35.85 -5.84 -9.02
C ARG A 310 -35.51 -5.12 -10.33
N ASP A 311 -34.68 -4.09 -10.26
CA ASP A 311 -34.24 -3.27 -11.40
C ASP A 311 -32.74 -3.41 -11.68
N GLY A 312 -32.01 -4.13 -10.84
CA GLY A 312 -30.58 -4.39 -10.98
C GLY A 312 -29.70 -3.28 -10.44
N ASP A 313 -30.19 -2.06 -10.29
CA ASP A 313 -29.42 -0.93 -9.79
C ASP A 313 -29.33 -0.91 -8.23
N HIS A 314 -30.33 -1.51 -7.56
CA HIS A 314 -30.38 -1.63 -6.10
C HIS A 314 -30.78 -3.04 -5.65
N VAL A 315 -30.38 -3.39 -4.44
CA VAL A 315 -30.82 -4.62 -3.79
C VAL A 315 -31.85 -4.34 -2.69
N THR A 316 -32.52 -5.40 -2.24
CA THR A 316 -33.58 -5.33 -1.22
C THR A 316 -33.13 -4.55 0.01
N GLY A 317 -33.92 -3.53 0.36
CA GLY A 317 -33.81 -2.81 1.61
C GLY A 317 -34.93 -3.20 2.59
N THR A 318 -34.61 -3.10 3.87
CA THR A 318 -35.60 -3.33 4.96
C THR A 318 -35.55 -2.20 5.96
N SER A 319 -36.72 -1.81 6.49
CA SER A 319 -36.82 -0.84 7.56
C SER A 319 -36.30 -1.40 8.88
N ARG A 320 -36.06 -0.53 9.86
CA ARG A 320 -36.02 -0.93 11.26
C ARG A 320 -37.34 -1.57 11.65
N THR A 321 -37.33 -2.44 12.65
CA THR A 321 -38.54 -3.10 13.16
C THR A 321 -39.34 -2.16 14.06
N ARG A 322 -40.66 -2.35 14.09
CA ARG A 322 -41.60 -1.71 15.04
C ARG A 322 -42.41 -2.78 15.73
N ARG A 323 -42.44 -2.74 17.04
CA ARG A 323 -43.34 -3.59 17.86
C ARG A 323 -44.62 -2.85 18.12
N LEU A 324 -45.76 -3.50 17.83
CA LEU A 324 -47.11 -3.04 18.20
C LEU A 324 -47.60 -3.91 19.37
N ARG A 325 -48.12 -3.26 20.41
CA ARG A 325 -48.69 -3.91 21.60
C ARG A 325 -50.20 -3.64 21.62
N THR A 326 -50.99 -4.71 21.46
CA THR A 326 -52.46 -4.61 21.56
C THR A 326 -52.91 -4.67 23.02
N HIS A 327 -53.92 -3.93 23.34
CA HIS A 327 -54.62 -3.93 24.63
C HIS A 327 -56.12 -3.96 24.39
#